data_9d7ea984a9fff29385575975e0756bfd
#
_entry.id   9d7ea984a9fff29385575975e0756bfd
#
_cell.length_a   1.000
_cell.length_b   1.000
_cell.length_c   1.000
_cell.angle_alpha   90.00
_cell.angle_beta   90.00
_cell.angle_gamma   90.00
#
_symmetry.space_group_name_H-M   'P 1'
#
loop_
_entity.id
_entity.type
_entity.pdbx_description
1 polymer ?
#
loop_
_entity_poly.entity_id
_entity_poly.type
_entity_poly.pdbx_seq_one_letter_code
_entity_poly.pdbx_strand_id
1 'polypeptide(L)'
;MKKTNQWHEKSESFNIHDETKGAKAVLEWSFKHFHEEKIIYASSFGAEAIVLIDLISQVKPDASIVFLDTGLHFPETYEVIDKIEARYKDLKIERKLPDLTLDEQREQFGSALWKREPNKCCEIRKVIPLREALTPMDAWISGLRRDQSLSRANTDFFNEDKKFHNIKICPLIHWTWDEVWSYIHERDLPYNTLHDQGYPSIGCFPCTQAVAAGADSRAGRWSGTGKTECGLHTE
;
A
#
# COMPACT_ATOMS: atom_id res chain seq x y z
N MET A 1 -3.97 -7.27 27.49
CA MET A 1 -2.51 -7.45 27.33
C MET A 1 -2.06 -8.75 26.66
N LYS A 2 -2.87 -9.84 26.54
CA LYS A 2 -2.43 -11.12 25.91
C LYS A 2 -2.50 -11.19 24.38
N LYS A 3 -3.30 -10.35 23.70
CA LYS A 3 -3.45 -10.44 22.23
C LYS A 3 -2.26 -9.85 21.43
N THR A 4 -1.62 -8.80 21.94
CA THR A 4 -0.48 -8.15 21.25
C THR A 4 0.73 -9.07 21.14
N ASN A 5 0.95 -9.94 22.11
CA ASN A 5 2.07 -10.88 22.13
C ASN A 5 1.91 -11.99 21.06
N GLN A 6 0.67 -12.44 20.82
CA GLN A 6 0.38 -13.52 19.88
C GLN A 6 0.83 -13.21 18.44
N TRP A 7 0.58 -11.99 17.96
CA TRP A 7 0.94 -11.60 16.59
C TRP A 7 2.43 -11.36 16.44
N HIS A 8 3.10 -10.83 17.46
CA HIS A 8 4.55 -10.70 17.50
C HIS A 8 5.23 -12.08 17.47
N GLU A 9 4.84 -13.00 18.36
CA GLU A 9 5.35 -14.38 18.40
C GLU A 9 5.11 -15.10 17.07
N LYS A 10 3.94 -14.87 16.43
CA LYS A 10 3.66 -15.40 15.11
C LYS A 10 4.60 -14.83 14.06
N SER A 11 4.87 -13.52 14.08
CA SER A 11 5.79 -12.87 13.16
C SER A 11 7.20 -13.47 13.24
N GLU A 12 7.70 -13.74 14.45
CA GLU A 12 9.02 -14.33 14.66
C GLU A 12 9.14 -15.78 14.17
N SER A 13 8.01 -16.47 13.94
CA SER A 13 8.01 -17.86 13.46
C SER A 13 8.35 -18.04 11.98
N PHE A 14 8.44 -16.95 11.21
CA PHE A 14 8.73 -17.01 9.78
C PHE A 14 10.23 -16.87 9.48
N ASN A 15 10.72 -17.64 8.53
CA ASN A 15 12.12 -17.57 8.09
C ASN A 15 12.36 -16.34 7.21
N ILE A 16 13.16 -15.39 7.71
CA ILE A 16 13.53 -14.17 7.00
C ILE A 16 14.78 -14.33 6.12
N HIS A 17 15.37 -15.53 6.07
CA HIS A 17 16.58 -15.82 5.31
C HIS A 17 16.30 -16.62 4.02
N ASP A 18 15.05 -16.88 3.70
CA ASP A 18 14.67 -17.42 2.40
C ASP A 18 14.70 -16.35 1.29
N GLU A 19 14.54 -16.78 0.02
CA GLU A 19 14.59 -15.90 -1.16
C GLU A 19 13.58 -14.75 -1.10
N THR A 20 12.46 -14.95 -0.41
CA THR A 20 11.39 -13.95 -0.25
C THR A 20 11.40 -13.28 1.12
N LYS A 21 12.43 -13.52 1.94
CA LYS A 21 12.53 -13.03 3.33
C LYS A 21 11.25 -13.26 4.14
N GLY A 22 10.67 -14.44 4.00
CA GLY A 22 9.45 -14.87 4.67
C GLY A 22 8.16 -14.35 4.02
N ALA A 23 8.21 -13.44 3.04
CA ALA A 23 7.01 -12.80 2.49
C ALA A 23 6.01 -13.82 1.91
N LYS A 24 6.48 -14.81 1.13
CA LYS A 24 5.61 -15.84 0.55
C LYS A 24 4.98 -16.73 1.62
N ALA A 25 5.77 -17.16 2.60
CA ALA A 25 5.27 -17.97 3.71
C ALA A 25 4.23 -17.23 4.57
N VAL A 26 4.42 -15.92 4.79
CA VAL A 26 3.44 -15.06 5.46
C VAL A 26 2.14 -14.99 4.68
N LEU A 27 2.20 -14.81 3.36
CA LEU A 27 1.02 -14.80 2.49
C LEU A 27 0.28 -16.15 2.50
N GLU A 28 1.00 -17.26 2.32
CA GLU A 28 0.44 -18.62 2.36
C GLU A 28 -0.27 -18.91 3.68
N TRP A 29 0.38 -18.54 4.81
CA TRP A 29 -0.24 -18.70 6.11
C TRP A 29 -1.47 -17.80 6.28
N SER A 30 -1.40 -16.56 5.81
CA SER A 30 -2.49 -15.57 5.94
C SER A 30 -3.73 -16.02 5.19
N PHE A 31 -3.62 -16.38 3.92
CA PHE A 31 -4.76 -16.87 3.12
C PHE A 31 -5.32 -18.22 3.62
N LYS A 32 -4.53 -18.99 4.35
CA LYS A 32 -5.00 -20.23 5.00
C LYS A 32 -5.66 -19.95 6.36
N HIS A 33 -5.20 -18.93 7.10
CA HIS A 33 -5.64 -18.64 8.46
C HIS A 33 -6.91 -17.78 8.50
N PHE A 34 -6.94 -16.72 7.69
CA PHE A 34 -8.13 -15.88 7.54
C PHE A 34 -9.03 -16.47 6.46
N HIS A 35 -10.35 -16.39 6.69
CA HIS A 35 -11.29 -16.80 5.65
C HIS A 35 -11.06 -15.94 4.38
N GLU A 36 -11.08 -16.57 3.19
CA GLU A 36 -10.70 -15.90 1.93
C GLU A 36 -11.50 -14.64 1.61
N GLU A 37 -12.76 -14.57 2.05
CA GLU A 37 -13.62 -13.39 1.90
C GLU A 37 -13.38 -12.33 2.99
N LYS A 38 -12.48 -12.59 3.95
CA LYS A 38 -12.18 -11.73 5.10
C LYS A 38 -10.77 -11.18 5.09
N ILE A 39 -10.03 -11.39 4.00
CA ILE A 39 -8.70 -10.83 3.78
C ILE A 39 -8.65 -10.12 2.43
N ILE A 40 -8.10 -8.89 2.41
CA ILE A 40 -7.97 -8.08 1.19
C ILE A 40 -6.60 -7.42 1.14
N TYR A 41 -6.08 -7.22 -0.06
CA TYR A 41 -4.88 -6.41 -0.26
C TYR A 41 -5.25 -4.97 -0.65
N ALA A 42 -4.85 -3.97 0.16
CA ALA A 42 -4.99 -2.55 -0.19
C ALA A 42 -3.74 -2.07 -0.94
N SER A 43 -3.85 -1.97 -2.27
CA SER A 43 -2.73 -1.68 -3.17
C SER A 43 -2.68 -0.20 -3.55
N SER A 44 -1.45 0.35 -3.60
CA SER A 44 -1.17 1.67 -4.17
C SER A 44 -0.63 1.61 -5.60
N PHE A 45 -0.36 0.42 -6.14
CA PHE A 45 0.31 0.16 -7.41
C PHE A 45 1.67 0.87 -7.56
N GLY A 46 2.35 1.17 -6.44
CA GLY A 46 3.77 1.53 -6.41
C GLY A 46 4.67 0.29 -6.51
N ALA A 47 6.00 0.47 -6.47
CA ALA A 47 6.97 -0.63 -6.67
C ALA A 47 6.74 -1.82 -5.71
N GLU A 48 6.59 -1.56 -4.41
CA GLU A 48 6.29 -2.61 -3.43
C GLU A 48 4.98 -3.34 -3.72
N ALA A 49 4.00 -2.60 -4.24
CA ALA A 49 2.71 -3.18 -4.58
C ALA A 49 2.82 -4.16 -5.76
N ILE A 50 3.67 -3.88 -6.73
CA ILE A 50 3.90 -4.77 -7.87
C ILE A 50 4.50 -6.09 -7.40
N VAL A 51 5.51 -6.05 -6.52
CA VAL A 51 6.08 -7.26 -5.90
C VAL A 51 5.01 -8.05 -5.14
N LEU A 52 4.20 -7.39 -4.31
CA LEU A 52 3.14 -8.06 -3.57
C LEU A 52 2.07 -8.68 -4.46
N ILE A 53 1.67 -8.01 -5.52
CA ILE A 53 0.69 -8.54 -6.48
C ILE A 53 1.22 -9.82 -7.12
N ASP A 54 2.49 -9.84 -7.54
CA ASP A 54 3.10 -11.05 -8.11
C ASP A 54 3.18 -12.18 -7.10
N LEU A 55 3.64 -11.92 -5.86
CA LEU A 55 3.68 -12.92 -4.79
C LEU A 55 2.28 -13.43 -4.42
N ILE A 56 1.30 -12.54 -4.32
CA ILE A 56 -0.10 -12.89 -4.03
C ILE A 56 -0.65 -13.77 -5.14
N SER A 57 -0.43 -13.43 -6.40
CA SER A 57 -0.94 -14.22 -7.54
C SER A 57 -0.41 -15.66 -7.55
N GLN A 58 0.81 -15.88 -7.04
CA GLN A 58 1.40 -17.22 -6.90
C GLN A 58 0.76 -18.04 -5.76
N VAL A 59 0.27 -17.37 -4.72
CA VAL A 59 -0.31 -18.03 -3.52
C VAL A 59 -1.83 -18.16 -3.63
N LYS A 60 -2.51 -17.11 -4.10
CA LYS A 60 -3.96 -17.01 -4.24
C LYS A 60 -4.28 -16.24 -5.53
N PRO A 61 -4.37 -16.94 -6.68
CA PRO A 61 -4.55 -16.31 -7.99
C PRO A 61 -5.81 -15.45 -8.12
N ASP A 62 -6.87 -15.78 -7.39
CA ASP A 62 -8.16 -15.07 -7.37
C ASP A 62 -8.32 -14.14 -6.15
N ALA A 63 -7.21 -13.68 -5.56
CA ALA A 63 -7.22 -12.80 -4.42
C ALA A 63 -7.92 -11.46 -4.71
N SER A 64 -8.55 -10.88 -3.67
CA SER A 64 -9.17 -9.57 -3.74
C SER A 64 -8.17 -8.46 -3.45
N ILE A 65 -8.10 -7.49 -4.34
CA ILE A 65 -7.24 -6.30 -4.24
C ILE A 65 -8.13 -5.07 -4.32
N VAL A 66 -7.95 -4.12 -3.43
CA VAL A 66 -8.62 -2.82 -3.50
C VAL A 66 -7.62 -1.72 -3.84
N PHE A 67 -7.94 -0.93 -4.84
CA PHE A 67 -7.24 0.31 -5.18
C PHE A 67 -8.08 1.51 -4.74
N LEU A 68 -7.51 2.37 -3.90
CA LEU A 68 -8.19 3.60 -3.49
C LEU A 68 -8.03 4.65 -4.58
N ASP A 69 -8.97 4.70 -5.50
CA ASP A 69 -8.95 5.67 -6.59
C ASP A 69 -9.40 7.04 -6.09
N THR A 70 -8.43 7.89 -5.84
CA THR A 70 -8.66 9.25 -5.32
C THR A 70 -9.17 10.23 -6.38
N GLY A 71 -9.18 9.87 -7.66
CA GLY A 71 -9.39 10.78 -8.78
C GLY A 71 -8.26 11.80 -8.99
N LEU A 72 -7.13 11.63 -8.26
CA LEU A 72 -5.98 12.53 -8.28
C LEU A 72 -4.66 11.78 -8.54
N HIS A 73 -4.72 10.57 -9.09
CA HIS A 73 -3.52 9.83 -9.45
C HIS A 73 -2.91 10.34 -10.77
N PHE A 74 -1.64 10.01 -10.97
CA PHE A 74 -0.97 10.21 -12.26
C PHE A 74 -1.54 9.27 -13.32
N PRO A 75 -1.55 9.66 -14.60
CA PRO A 75 -1.91 8.77 -15.71
C PRO A 75 -1.12 7.45 -15.69
N GLU A 76 0.18 7.51 -15.41
CA GLU A 76 1.09 6.36 -15.32
C GLU A 76 0.66 5.36 -14.23
N THR A 77 -0.05 5.80 -13.19
CA THR A 77 -0.61 4.88 -12.18
C THR A 77 -1.74 4.04 -12.79
N TYR A 78 -2.61 4.63 -13.60
CA TYR A 78 -3.67 3.89 -14.29
C TYR A 78 -3.11 2.95 -15.36
N GLU A 79 -2.08 3.38 -16.10
CA GLU A 79 -1.40 2.53 -17.08
C GLU A 79 -0.79 1.27 -16.45
N VAL A 80 -0.18 1.38 -15.26
CA VAL A 80 0.35 0.20 -14.59
C VAL A 80 -0.76 -0.71 -14.07
N ILE A 81 -1.89 -0.16 -13.63
CA ILE A 81 -3.06 -0.96 -13.23
C ILE A 81 -3.55 -1.77 -14.43
N ASP A 82 -3.73 -1.15 -15.60
CA ASP A 82 -4.19 -1.82 -16.82
C ASP A 82 -3.23 -2.96 -17.24
N LYS A 83 -1.91 -2.74 -17.12
CA LYS A 83 -0.89 -3.78 -17.39
C LYS A 83 -0.96 -4.94 -16.39
N ILE A 84 -1.22 -4.65 -15.11
CA ILE A 84 -1.40 -5.66 -14.06
C ILE A 84 -2.68 -6.47 -14.29
N GLU A 85 -3.81 -5.83 -14.59
CA GLU A 85 -5.07 -6.50 -14.91
C GLU A 85 -4.93 -7.41 -16.14
N ALA A 86 -4.17 -6.98 -17.16
CA ALA A 86 -3.89 -7.80 -18.33
C ALA A 86 -2.99 -9.01 -18.03
N ARG A 87 -2.05 -8.90 -17.08
CA ARG A 87 -1.11 -9.97 -16.71
C ARG A 87 -1.72 -10.99 -15.76
N TYR A 88 -2.52 -10.54 -14.78
CA TYR A 88 -3.09 -11.36 -13.70
C TYR A 88 -4.62 -11.37 -13.76
N LYS A 89 -5.16 -12.05 -14.77
CA LYS A 89 -6.60 -11.99 -15.13
C LYS A 89 -7.54 -12.56 -14.08
N ASP A 90 -7.03 -13.41 -13.18
CA ASP A 90 -7.85 -14.04 -12.15
C ASP A 90 -7.95 -13.19 -10.87
N LEU A 91 -7.04 -12.23 -10.68
CA LEU A 91 -7.09 -11.31 -9.54
C LEU A 91 -8.35 -10.41 -9.61
N LYS A 92 -8.99 -10.23 -8.48
CA LYS A 92 -10.19 -9.39 -8.34
C LYS A 92 -9.77 -7.98 -7.91
N ILE A 93 -9.54 -7.09 -8.88
CA ILE A 93 -9.12 -5.71 -8.60
C ILE A 93 -10.34 -4.81 -8.57
N GLU A 94 -10.65 -4.26 -7.40
CA GLU A 94 -11.73 -3.29 -7.19
C GLU A 94 -11.17 -1.88 -7.06
N ARG A 95 -11.75 -0.92 -7.79
CA ARG A 95 -11.48 0.52 -7.65
C ARG A 95 -12.47 1.14 -6.67
N LYS A 96 -12.01 1.44 -5.45
CA LYS A 96 -12.83 2.09 -4.43
C LYS A 96 -12.73 3.60 -4.58
N LEU A 97 -13.83 4.24 -4.96
CA LEU A 97 -13.96 5.69 -5.10
C LEU A 97 -14.35 6.35 -3.77
N PRO A 98 -13.98 7.61 -3.54
CA PRO A 98 -14.55 8.43 -2.48
C PRO A 98 -16.02 8.74 -2.76
N ASP A 99 -16.84 8.95 -1.72
CA ASP A 99 -18.25 9.35 -1.86
C ASP A 99 -18.42 10.69 -2.58
N LEU A 100 -17.48 11.61 -2.36
CA LEU A 100 -17.49 12.92 -3.01
C LEU A 100 -16.67 12.90 -4.31
N THR A 101 -17.24 13.40 -5.38
CA THR A 101 -16.50 13.80 -6.57
C THR A 101 -15.53 14.93 -6.25
N LEU A 102 -14.61 15.25 -7.15
CA LEU A 102 -13.71 16.39 -6.97
C LEU A 102 -14.45 17.75 -7.02
N ASP A 103 -15.54 17.81 -7.78
CA ASP A 103 -16.36 19.03 -7.88
C ASP A 103 -17.17 19.24 -6.61
N GLU A 104 -17.83 18.24 -6.07
CA GLU A 104 -18.53 18.30 -4.79
C GLU A 104 -17.57 18.63 -3.63
N GLN A 105 -16.37 18.03 -3.62
CA GLN A 105 -15.34 18.39 -2.65
C GLN A 105 -14.94 19.86 -2.77
N ARG A 106 -14.83 20.38 -4.00
CA ARG A 106 -14.52 21.80 -4.24
C ARG A 106 -15.65 22.72 -3.77
N GLU A 107 -16.88 22.36 -4.00
CA GLU A 107 -18.06 23.12 -3.55
C GLU A 107 -18.16 23.17 -2.03
N GLN A 108 -17.95 22.03 -1.35
CA GLN A 108 -18.07 21.93 0.10
C GLN A 108 -16.88 22.50 0.88
N PHE A 109 -15.66 22.34 0.37
CA PHE A 109 -14.44 22.67 1.10
C PHE A 109 -13.55 23.69 0.38
N GLY A 110 -13.96 24.20 -0.78
CA GLY A 110 -13.18 25.11 -1.62
C GLY A 110 -12.11 24.40 -2.46
N SER A 111 -11.51 25.17 -3.39
CA SER A 111 -10.51 24.63 -4.34
C SER A 111 -9.23 24.15 -3.66
N ALA A 112 -8.57 23.20 -4.30
CA ALA A 112 -7.25 22.68 -3.91
C ALA A 112 -7.14 22.29 -2.42
N LEU A 113 -8.12 21.53 -1.90
CA LEU A 113 -8.15 21.08 -0.51
C LEU A 113 -6.85 20.35 -0.12
N TRP A 114 -6.22 19.61 -1.04
CA TRP A 114 -4.93 18.93 -0.83
C TRP A 114 -3.77 19.86 -0.48
N LYS A 115 -3.83 21.15 -0.86
CA LYS A 115 -2.81 22.17 -0.50
C LYS A 115 -3.10 22.82 0.84
N ARG A 116 -4.37 23.13 1.11
CA ARG A 116 -4.78 23.89 2.29
C ARG A 116 -4.95 23.01 3.53
N GLU A 117 -5.57 21.85 3.35
CA GLU A 117 -5.88 20.90 4.41
C GLU A 117 -5.60 19.48 3.92
N PRO A 118 -4.30 19.09 3.74
CA PRO A 118 -3.93 17.81 3.17
C PRO A 118 -4.41 16.61 4.00
N ASN A 119 -4.57 16.76 5.33
CA ASN A 119 -5.11 15.72 6.19
C ASN A 119 -6.59 15.48 5.88
N LYS A 120 -7.39 16.54 5.74
CA LYS A 120 -8.81 16.47 5.39
C LYS A 120 -9.02 15.85 4.00
N CYS A 121 -8.21 16.26 3.03
CA CYS A 121 -8.25 15.66 1.70
C CYS A 121 -7.94 14.15 1.75
N CYS A 122 -6.91 13.73 2.48
CA CYS A 122 -6.60 12.31 2.64
C CYS A 122 -7.69 11.55 3.42
N GLU A 123 -8.31 12.18 4.41
CA GLU A 123 -9.44 11.57 5.15
C GLU A 123 -10.57 11.23 4.19
N ILE A 124 -11.03 12.22 3.40
CA ILE A 124 -12.14 12.04 2.45
C ILE A 124 -11.79 11.03 1.36
N ARG A 125 -10.58 11.15 0.77
CA ARG A 125 -10.26 10.43 -0.47
C ARG A 125 -9.54 9.09 -0.26
N LYS A 126 -9.09 8.79 0.97
CA LYS A 126 -8.35 7.57 1.25
C LYS A 126 -8.80 6.86 2.52
N VAL A 127 -8.86 7.58 3.66
CA VAL A 127 -9.09 6.93 4.97
C VAL A 127 -10.53 6.42 5.06
N ILE A 128 -11.51 7.22 4.68
CA ILE A 128 -12.94 6.81 4.67
C ILE A 128 -13.14 5.66 3.70
N PRO A 129 -12.74 5.73 2.40
CA PRO A 129 -12.90 4.61 1.48
C PRO A 129 -12.19 3.33 1.94
N LEU A 130 -10.99 3.43 2.54
CA LEU A 130 -10.32 2.25 3.08
C LEU A 130 -11.08 1.67 4.27
N ARG A 131 -11.56 2.51 5.19
CA ARG A 131 -12.36 2.04 6.34
C ARG A 131 -13.59 1.26 5.89
N GLU A 132 -14.29 1.74 4.88
CA GLU A 132 -15.44 1.03 4.31
C GLU A 132 -15.05 -0.32 3.71
N ALA A 133 -13.96 -0.35 2.92
CA ALA A 133 -13.46 -1.60 2.35
C ALA A 133 -13.01 -2.60 3.43
N LEU A 134 -12.45 -2.12 4.55
CA LEU A 134 -11.94 -2.95 5.64
C LEU A 134 -13.00 -3.34 6.69
N THR A 135 -14.15 -2.65 6.75
CA THR A 135 -15.21 -2.94 7.74
C THR A 135 -15.63 -4.40 7.74
N PRO A 136 -15.84 -5.08 6.60
CA PRO A 136 -16.18 -6.50 6.58
C PRO A 136 -14.99 -7.45 6.74
N MET A 137 -13.74 -6.94 6.82
CA MET A 137 -12.52 -7.74 6.79
C MET A 137 -11.97 -8.04 8.18
N ASP A 138 -11.38 -9.22 8.35
CA ASP A 138 -10.63 -9.58 9.56
C ASP A 138 -9.17 -9.15 9.45
N ALA A 139 -8.63 -9.11 8.22
CA ALA A 139 -7.25 -8.73 7.94
C ALA A 139 -7.09 -8.00 6.60
N TRP A 140 -6.02 -7.22 6.49
CA TRP A 140 -5.63 -6.59 5.24
C TRP A 140 -4.12 -6.60 5.02
N ILE A 141 -3.72 -6.77 3.77
CA ILE A 141 -2.32 -6.79 3.37
C ILE A 141 -1.88 -5.37 2.98
N SER A 142 -0.67 -5.00 3.37
CA SER A 142 -0.05 -3.70 3.13
C SER A 142 1.40 -3.85 2.67
N GLY A 143 1.84 -3.02 1.72
CA GLY A 143 3.21 -2.97 1.20
C GLY A 143 4.19 -2.19 2.07
N LEU A 144 4.03 -2.17 3.39
CA LEU A 144 4.97 -1.51 4.29
C LEU A 144 6.29 -2.27 4.37
N ARG A 145 7.40 -1.50 4.43
CA ARG A 145 8.76 -1.98 4.70
C ARG A 145 9.36 -1.18 5.85
N ARG A 146 10.17 -1.80 6.68
CA ARG A 146 10.90 -1.11 7.77
C ARG A 146 11.84 -0.03 7.23
N ASP A 147 12.44 -0.29 6.08
CA ASP A 147 13.38 0.58 5.38
C ASP A 147 12.77 1.91 4.85
N GLN A 148 11.45 2.02 4.79
CA GLN A 148 10.78 3.21 4.21
C GLN A 148 10.84 4.44 5.11
N SER A 149 10.88 4.29 6.43
CA SER A 149 10.98 5.39 7.38
C SER A 149 11.22 4.90 8.81
N LEU A 150 11.76 5.79 9.67
CA LEU A 150 11.96 5.49 11.10
C LEU A 150 10.66 5.13 11.83
N SER A 151 9.53 5.71 11.46
CA SER A 151 8.23 5.39 12.08
C SER A 151 7.77 3.95 11.78
N ARG A 152 8.36 3.28 10.78
CA ARG A 152 8.04 1.91 10.38
C ARG A 152 9.05 0.87 10.88
N ALA A 153 10.13 1.31 11.56
CA ALA A 153 11.23 0.44 11.98
C ALA A 153 10.79 -0.75 12.87
N ASN A 154 9.72 -0.58 13.65
CA ASN A 154 9.19 -1.59 14.56
C ASN A 154 7.93 -2.31 14.01
N THR A 155 7.64 -2.20 12.71
CA THR A 155 6.53 -2.93 12.08
C THR A 155 6.86 -4.42 11.99
N ASP A 156 5.94 -5.28 12.39
CA ASP A 156 6.04 -6.73 12.27
C ASP A 156 5.31 -7.24 11.02
N PHE A 157 5.42 -8.56 10.73
CA PHE A 157 4.60 -9.18 9.69
C PHE A 157 3.11 -9.05 10.00
N PHE A 158 2.70 -9.20 11.28
CA PHE A 158 1.32 -9.06 11.74
C PHE A 158 1.22 -7.98 12.80
N ASN A 159 0.34 -7.01 12.60
CA ASN A 159 0.15 -5.88 13.50
C ASN A 159 -1.34 -5.70 13.80
N GLU A 160 -1.71 -5.44 15.06
CA GLU A 160 -3.05 -4.99 15.37
C GLU A 160 -3.26 -3.57 14.82
N ASP A 161 -4.20 -3.43 13.91
CA ASP A 161 -4.59 -2.12 13.39
C ASP A 161 -5.73 -1.55 14.23
N LYS A 162 -5.37 -0.69 15.19
CA LYS A 162 -6.35 -0.06 16.10
C LYS A 162 -7.28 0.90 15.38
N LYS A 163 -6.84 1.47 14.25
CA LYS A 163 -7.61 2.44 13.47
C LYS A 163 -8.74 1.79 12.68
N PHE A 164 -8.49 0.61 12.15
CA PHE A 164 -9.44 -0.14 11.33
C PHE A 164 -10.00 -1.39 12.03
N HIS A 165 -9.54 -1.68 13.26
CA HIS A 165 -10.00 -2.79 14.10
C HIS A 165 -9.83 -4.18 13.48
N ASN A 166 -8.75 -4.39 12.75
CA ASN A 166 -8.39 -5.65 12.10
C ASN A 166 -6.88 -5.92 12.18
N ILE A 167 -6.41 -6.96 11.52
CA ILE A 167 -4.99 -7.31 11.47
C ILE A 167 -4.38 -6.75 10.17
N LYS A 168 -3.36 -5.92 10.31
CA LYS A 168 -2.54 -5.44 9.20
C LYS A 168 -1.38 -6.40 8.97
N ILE A 169 -1.28 -6.96 7.77
CA ILE A 169 -0.26 -7.90 7.35
C ILE A 169 0.73 -7.18 6.44
N CYS A 170 2.01 -7.24 6.77
CA CYS A 170 3.08 -6.52 6.07
C CYS A 170 4.14 -7.51 5.58
N PRO A 171 3.91 -8.26 4.47
CA PRO A 171 4.82 -9.32 4.03
C PRO A 171 6.22 -8.85 3.66
N LEU A 172 6.37 -7.60 3.22
CA LEU A 172 7.65 -7.05 2.75
C LEU A 172 8.46 -6.31 3.82
N ILE A 173 8.17 -6.46 5.11
CA ILE A 173 8.80 -5.65 6.17
C ILE A 173 10.34 -5.72 6.18
N HIS A 174 10.93 -6.84 5.77
CA HIS A 174 12.37 -7.08 5.75
C HIS A 174 13.03 -6.77 4.39
N TRP A 175 12.25 -6.36 3.40
CA TRP A 175 12.77 -6.05 2.08
C TRP A 175 13.39 -4.66 2.03
N THR A 176 14.55 -4.55 1.40
CA THR A 176 15.18 -3.29 1.03
C THR A 176 14.61 -2.75 -0.28
N TRP A 177 14.90 -1.48 -0.59
CA TRP A 177 14.51 -0.89 -1.87
C TRP A 177 15.17 -1.59 -3.06
N ASP A 178 16.45 -1.97 -2.91
CA ASP A 178 17.20 -2.66 -3.96
C ASP A 178 16.62 -4.06 -4.24
N GLU A 179 16.18 -4.78 -3.23
CA GLU A 179 15.53 -6.08 -3.39
C GLU A 179 14.17 -5.98 -4.09
N VAL A 180 13.40 -4.94 -3.79
CA VAL A 180 12.15 -4.66 -4.52
C VAL A 180 12.44 -4.48 -6.01
N TRP A 181 13.45 -3.70 -6.37
CA TRP A 181 13.81 -3.47 -7.76
C TRP A 181 14.44 -4.69 -8.43
N SER A 182 15.32 -5.43 -7.75
CA SER A 182 15.86 -6.69 -8.26
C SER A 182 14.74 -7.65 -8.63
N TYR A 183 13.75 -7.82 -7.75
CA TYR A 183 12.60 -8.68 -8.00
C TYR A 183 11.77 -8.23 -9.21
N ILE A 184 11.50 -6.92 -9.34
CA ILE A 184 10.75 -6.35 -10.46
C ILE A 184 11.47 -6.62 -11.78
N HIS A 185 12.79 -6.36 -11.84
CA HIS A 185 13.58 -6.54 -13.06
C HIS A 185 13.80 -8.01 -13.42
N GLU A 186 14.12 -8.88 -12.47
CA GLU A 186 14.32 -10.31 -12.69
C GLU A 186 13.08 -11.01 -13.26
N ARG A 187 11.88 -10.49 -12.94
CA ARG A 187 10.60 -11.07 -13.34
C ARG A 187 9.91 -10.29 -14.46
N ASP A 188 10.56 -9.27 -14.98
CA ASP A 188 9.99 -8.38 -16.01
C ASP A 188 8.57 -7.91 -15.64
N LEU A 189 8.42 -7.39 -14.41
CA LEU A 189 7.13 -6.91 -13.92
C LEU A 189 6.86 -5.48 -14.41
N PRO A 190 5.61 -5.17 -14.79
CA PRO A 190 5.25 -3.80 -15.13
C PRO A 190 5.33 -2.90 -13.88
N TYR A 191 5.90 -1.72 -14.01
CA TYR A 191 5.98 -0.74 -12.93
C TYR A 191 5.66 0.67 -13.43
N ASN A 192 5.45 1.60 -12.50
CA ASN A 192 5.15 2.99 -12.82
C ASN A 192 6.41 3.70 -13.34
N THR A 193 6.38 4.17 -14.59
CA THR A 193 7.53 4.78 -15.27
C THR A 193 8.00 6.10 -14.67
N LEU A 194 7.23 6.71 -13.77
CA LEU A 194 7.68 7.87 -12.98
C LEU A 194 8.87 7.53 -12.08
N HIS A 195 9.07 6.27 -11.71
CA HIS A 195 10.26 5.86 -10.97
C HIS A 195 11.55 6.17 -11.74
N ASP A 196 11.55 6.02 -13.06
CA ASP A 196 12.69 6.36 -13.94
C ASP A 196 12.92 7.87 -14.07
N GLN A 197 11.93 8.67 -13.66
CA GLN A 197 11.94 10.13 -13.70
C GLN A 197 12.21 10.78 -12.34
N GLY A 198 12.75 10.00 -11.38
CA GLY A 198 13.14 10.51 -10.07
C GLY A 198 11.97 10.60 -9.06
N TYR A 199 10.93 9.78 -9.21
CA TYR A 199 9.84 9.66 -8.24
C TYR A 199 9.96 8.36 -7.42
N PRO A 200 10.76 8.30 -6.35
CA PRO A 200 10.93 7.07 -5.57
C PRO A 200 9.68 6.70 -4.76
N SER A 201 8.80 7.66 -4.47
CA SER A 201 7.54 7.45 -3.76
C SER A 201 6.41 8.15 -4.50
N ILE A 202 5.46 7.38 -5.03
CA ILE A 202 4.35 7.87 -5.85
C ILE A 202 3.04 7.84 -5.07
N GLY A 203 2.23 8.89 -5.21
CA GLY A 203 0.88 9.00 -4.66
C GLY A 203 0.01 9.88 -5.54
N CYS A 204 -0.85 10.72 -4.95
CA CYS A 204 -1.65 11.67 -5.71
C CYS A 204 -0.75 12.69 -6.43
N PHE A 205 -1.06 12.98 -7.69
CA PHE A 205 -0.36 13.97 -8.52
C PHE A 205 -0.09 15.31 -7.81
N PRO A 206 -1.08 15.98 -7.18
CA PRO A 206 -0.83 17.27 -6.55
C PRO A 206 -0.02 17.21 -5.25
N CYS A 207 0.29 16.00 -4.74
CA CYS A 207 1.01 15.75 -3.49
C CYS A 207 2.33 15.01 -3.69
N THR A 208 2.81 14.91 -4.93
CA THR A 208 4.02 14.12 -5.25
C THR A 208 4.88 14.88 -6.26
N GLN A 209 6.16 14.97 -5.97
CA GLN A 209 7.18 15.59 -6.82
C GLN A 209 8.38 14.67 -6.96
N ALA A 210 9.12 14.82 -8.05
CA ALA A 210 10.43 14.19 -8.20
C ALA A 210 11.40 14.71 -7.13
N VAL A 211 12.37 13.89 -6.75
CA VAL A 211 13.42 14.23 -5.79
C VAL A 211 14.80 14.14 -6.42
N ALA A 212 15.74 14.93 -5.92
CA ALA A 212 17.12 14.85 -6.36
C ALA A 212 17.73 13.49 -5.96
N ALA A 213 18.69 13.01 -6.75
CA ALA A 213 19.42 11.78 -6.45
C ALA A 213 20.07 11.87 -5.05
N GLY A 214 19.91 10.84 -4.24
CA GLY A 214 20.42 10.78 -2.86
C GLY A 214 19.59 11.52 -1.79
N ALA A 215 18.47 12.15 -2.17
CA ALA A 215 17.53 12.70 -1.19
C ALA A 215 16.69 11.58 -0.55
N ASP A 216 16.06 11.90 0.59
CA ASP A 216 15.09 10.99 1.21
C ASP A 216 14.00 10.61 0.19
N SER A 217 13.70 9.30 0.10
CA SER A 217 12.75 8.76 -0.88
C SER A 217 11.34 9.34 -0.76
N ARG A 218 10.98 9.89 0.39
CA ARG A 218 9.67 10.50 0.66
C ARG A 218 9.70 12.04 0.65
N ALA A 219 10.87 12.68 0.42
CA ALA A 219 11.00 14.14 0.39
C ALA A 219 10.08 14.82 -0.64
N GLY A 220 9.74 14.12 -1.73
CA GLY A 220 8.80 14.59 -2.76
C GLY A 220 7.31 14.50 -2.34
N ARG A 221 6.99 13.92 -1.17
CA ARG A 221 5.61 13.75 -0.71
C ARG A 221 5.18 14.93 0.17
N TRP A 222 4.03 15.51 -0.15
CA TRP A 222 3.44 16.66 0.58
C TRP A 222 4.43 17.81 0.83
N SER A 223 5.33 18.04 -0.10
CA SER A 223 6.34 19.08 -0.02
C SER A 223 5.71 20.45 0.39
N GLY A 224 6.32 21.09 1.38
CA GLY A 224 5.84 22.38 1.92
C GLY A 224 4.64 22.31 2.87
N THR A 225 4.16 21.14 3.29
CA THR A 225 2.97 21.04 4.16
C THR A 225 3.27 20.51 5.58
N GLY A 226 4.49 20.12 5.89
CA GLY A 226 4.85 19.49 7.17
C GLY A 226 4.25 18.10 7.40
N LYS A 227 3.49 17.55 6.43
CA LYS A 227 2.91 16.22 6.48
C LYS A 227 3.92 15.18 6.02
N THR A 228 4.05 14.07 6.75
CA THR A 228 4.99 12.98 6.45
C THR A 228 4.30 11.67 6.06
N GLU A 229 3.04 11.45 6.48
CA GLU A 229 2.28 10.22 6.24
C GLU A 229 0.85 10.51 5.76
N CYS A 230 0.28 9.59 4.98
CA CYS A 230 -1.06 9.77 4.40
C CYS A 230 -2.22 9.45 5.35
N GLY A 231 -1.95 9.13 6.59
CA GLY A 231 -2.96 8.76 7.56
C GLY A 231 -3.52 7.34 7.46
N LEU A 232 -3.14 6.54 6.47
CA LEU A 232 -3.51 5.11 6.40
C LEU A 232 -2.68 4.25 7.36
N HIS A 233 -1.51 4.72 7.74
CA HIS A 233 -0.53 3.98 8.54
C HIS A 233 -0.15 4.68 9.86
N THR A 234 -0.88 5.74 10.21
CA THR A 234 -0.75 6.40 11.53
C THR A 234 -1.67 5.70 12.53
N GLU A 235 -1.13 5.40 13.71
CA GLU A 235 -1.90 4.91 14.86
C GLU A 235 -2.90 5.95 15.38
#